data_df572ed79c83b4c02a853fb2a068bcb1
#
_entry.id   df572ed79c83b4c02a853fb2a068bcb1
#
_cell.length_a   1.000
_cell.length_b   1.000
_cell.length_c   1.000
_cell.angle_alpha   90.00
_cell.angle_beta   90.00
_cell.angle_gamma   90.00
#
_symmetry.space_group_name_H-M   'P 1'
#
loop_
_entity.id
_entity.type
_entity.pdbx_description
1 polymer ?
#
loop_
_entity_poly.entity_id
_entity_poly.type
_entity_poly.pdbx_seq_one_letter_code
_entity_poly.pdbx_strand_id
1 'polypeptide(L)'
;GLKLARLMKAGEAVAMLRDLSSEAVEPVRRVTGLEVPGDGRAAVVDRPAWIASNVTGMRVAMGPLLDRVDGREPPVFVRDFGSRGTALQIGAVLAWLSGKVLGQYEVFTDPGEQGRLLLVAPTIVHVEQQLQVPSRDFRLWVCLHEETHRVQFGAVPWLADYLASLVGDFVGASELGFGE
;
A
#
# COMPACT_ATOMS: atom_id res chain seq x y z
N GLY A 1 5.48 -34.44 2.14
CA GLY A 1 5.13 -34.10 3.53
C GLY A 1 5.29 -32.60 3.86
N LEU A 2 6.50 -32.09 4.13
CA LEU A 2 6.76 -30.74 4.64
C LEU A 2 6.31 -29.60 3.69
N LYS A 3 6.49 -29.75 2.38
CA LYS A 3 6.09 -28.73 1.39
C LYS A 3 4.56 -28.58 1.34
N LEU A 4 3.84 -29.70 1.39
CA LEU A 4 2.37 -29.69 1.39
C LEU A 4 1.82 -29.05 2.68
N ALA A 5 2.38 -29.38 3.83
CA ALA A 5 2.00 -28.79 5.11
C ALA A 5 2.22 -27.26 5.14
N ARG A 6 3.31 -26.76 4.55
CA ARG A 6 3.56 -25.30 4.41
C ARG A 6 2.56 -24.63 3.49
N LEU A 7 2.21 -25.27 2.37
CA LEU A 7 1.21 -24.74 1.43
C LEU A 7 -0.19 -24.69 2.07
N MET A 8 -0.58 -25.72 2.83
CA MET A 8 -1.85 -25.74 3.56
C MET A 8 -1.90 -24.61 4.59
N LYS A 9 -0.86 -24.44 5.43
CA LYS A 9 -0.79 -23.33 6.41
C LYS A 9 -0.83 -21.97 5.75
N ALA A 10 -0.19 -21.78 4.58
CA ALA A 10 -0.27 -20.53 3.83
C ALA A 10 -1.70 -20.27 3.31
N GLY A 11 -2.37 -21.31 2.79
CA GLY A 11 -3.78 -21.22 2.37
C GLY A 11 -4.72 -20.86 3.51
N GLU A 12 -4.56 -21.47 4.68
CA GLU A 12 -5.32 -21.16 5.90
C GLU A 12 -5.10 -19.71 6.35
N ALA A 13 -3.87 -19.23 6.31
CA ALA A 13 -3.56 -17.84 6.66
C ALA A 13 -4.24 -16.85 5.71
N VAL A 14 -4.22 -17.12 4.40
CA VAL A 14 -4.87 -16.28 3.38
C VAL A 14 -6.40 -16.28 3.57
N ALA A 15 -7.01 -17.44 3.81
CA ALA A 15 -8.44 -17.54 4.06
C ALA A 15 -8.84 -16.74 5.32
N MET A 16 -8.12 -16.96 6.42
CA MET A 16 -8.37 -16.22 7.68
C MET A 16 -8.24 -14.71 7.50
N LEU A 17 -7.22 -14.21 6.79
CA LEU A 17 -7.05 -12.77 6.55
C LEU A 17 -8.21 -12.18 5.75
N ARG A 18 -8.76 -12.92 4.77
CA ARG A 18 -9.94 -12.49 4.02
C ARG A 18 -11.18 -12.39 4.90
N ASP A 19 -11.40 -13.39 5.75
CA ASP A 19 -12.55 -13.40 6.65
C ASP A 19 -12.42 -12.28 7.69
N LEU A 20 -11.24 -12.10 8.29
CA LEU A 20 -10.97 -11.06 9.28
C LEU A 20 -11.02 -9.64 8.70
N SER A 21 -10.66 -9.45 7.43
CA SER A 21 -10.81 -8.14 6.78
C SER A 21 -12.29 -7.72 6.70
N SER A 22 -13.18 -8.64 6.37
CA SER A 22 -14.62 -8.37 6.40
C SER A 22 -15.16 -8.20 7.83
N GLU A 23 -14.65 -8.97 8.80
CA GLU A 23 -15.01 -8.83 10.23
C GLU A 23 -14.61 -7.45 10.79
N ALA A 24 -13.53 -6.83 10.29
CA ALA A 24 -13.03 -5.55 10.77
C ALA A 24 -13.94 -4.35 10.42
N VAL A 25 -14.78 -4.45 9.39
CA VAL A 25 -15.60 -3.34 8.87
C VAL A 25 -16.52 -2.76 9.93
N GLU A 26 -17.33 -3.60 10.58
CA GLU A 26 -18.34 -3.13 11.54
C GLU A 26 -17.74 -2.53 12.83
N PRO A 27 -16.71 -3.11 13.46
CA PRO A 27 -16.03 -2.47 14.58
C PRO A 27 -15.45 -1.09 14.24
N VAL A 28 -14.80 -0.96 13.08
CA VAL A 28 -14.21 0.33 12.64
C VAL A 28 -15.30 1.35 12.38
N ARG A 29 -16.36 0.99 11.65
CA ARG A 29 -17.53 1.85 11.42
C ARG A 29 -18.14 2.35 12.71
N ARG A 30 -18.36 1.48 13.68
CA ARG A 30 -18.98 1.82 14.98
C ARG A 30 -18.12 2.78 15.80
N VAL A 31 -16.79 2.63 15.77
CA VAL A 31 -15.88 3.48 16.55
C VAL A 31 -15.65 4.82 15.87
N THR A 32 -15.49 4.82 14.55
CA THR A 32 -15.16 6.05 13.79
C THR A 32 -16.39 6.86 13.40
N GLY A 33 -17.55 6.23 13.29
CA GLY A 33 -18.75 6.84 12.70
C GLY A 33 -18.63 7.10 11.19
N LEU A 34 -17.57 6.62 10.53
CA LEU A 34 -17.34 6.80 9.11
C LEU A 34 -17.96 5.64 8.33
N GLU A 35 -18.63 5.97 7.24
CA GLU A 35 -19.23 4.99 6.33
C GLU A 35 -18.61 5.12 4.93
N VAL A 36 -18.18 3.99 4.39
CA VAL A 36 -17.63 3.89 3.03
C VAL A 36 -18.25 2.69 2.35
N PRO A 37 -18.67 2.81 1.08
CA PRO A 37 -19.19 1.68 0.31
C PRO A 37 -18.20 0.52 0.23
N GLY A 38 -18.72 -0.70 0.12
CA GLY A 38 -17.92 -1.92 -0.03
C GLY A 38 -17.93 -2.80 1.22
N ASP A 39 -17.50 -4.03 1.04
CA ASP A 39 -17.50 -5.08 2.07
C ASP A 39 -16.17 -5.17 2.86
N GLY A 40 -15.26 -4.21 2.67
CA GLY A 40 -13.95 -4.17 3.30
C GLY A 40 -13.02 -5.32 2.91
N ARG A 41 -13.39 -6.11 1.93
CA ARG A 41 -12.64 -7.29 1.53
C ARG A 41 -11.26 -6.92 0.98
N ALA A 42 -10.22 -7.33 1.69
CA ALA A 42 -8.84 -7.07 1.32
C ALA A 42 -8.34 -8.02 0.22
N ALA A 43 -7.48 -7.52 -0.65
CA ALA A 43 -6.65 -8.36 -1.51
C ALA A 43 -5.46 -8.87 -0.68
N VAL A 44 -5.43 -10.18 -0.43
CA VAL A 44 -4.31 -10.82 0.25
C VAL A 44 -3.24 -11.16 -0.77
N VAL A 45 -2.07 -10.56 -0.62
CA VAL A 45 -0.98 -10.56 -1.62
C VAL A 45 0.32 -11.11 -1.04
N ASP A 46 1.23 -11.50 -1.92
CA ASP A 46 2.63 -11.75 -1.60
C ASP A 46 3.48 -10.47 -1.77
N ARG A 47 4.76 -10.54 -1.39
CA ARG A 47 5.68 -9.39 -1.49
C ARG A 47 5.90 -8.90 -2.92
N PRO A 48 6.12 -9.77 -3.94
CA PRO A 48 6.22 -9.34 -5.33
C PRO A 48 4.97 -8.60 -5.85
N ALA A 49 3.78 -9.09 -5.53
CA ALA A 49 2.53 -8.44 -5.91
C ALA A 49 2.36 -7.07 -5.23
N TRP A 50 2.74 -6.95 -3.94
CA TRP A 50 2.76 -5.67 -3.24
C TRP A 50 3.74 -4.67 -3.89
N ILE A 51 4.95 -5.11 -4.28
CA ILE A 51 5.93 -4.27 -4.98
C ILE A 51 5.36 -3.79 -6.32
N ALA A 52 4.78 -4.69 -7.11
CA ALA A 52 4.19 -4.33 -8.40
C ALA A 52 3.07 -3.30 -8.25
N SER A 53 2.22 -3.44 -7.24
CA SER A 53 1.16 -2.49 -6.92
C SER A 53 1.72 -1.10 -6.59
N ASN A 54 2.76 -1.03 -5.74
CA ASN A 54 3.40 0.24 -5.40
C ASN A 54 4.08 0.92 -6.59
N VAL A 55 4.68 0.17 -7.51
CA VAL A 55 5.22 0.72 -8.77
C VAL A 55 4.10 1.35 -9.61
N THR A 56 2.93 0.71 -9.67
CA THR A 56 1.75 1.28 -10.37
C THR A 56 1.27 2.53 -9.68
N GLY A 57 1.06 2.52 -8.37
CA GLY A 57 0.65 3.68 -7.58
C GLY A 57 1.61 4.87 -7.72
N MET A 58 2.92 4.63 -7.74
CA MET A 58 3.93 5.66 -7.99
C MET A 58 3.75 6.31 -9.37
N ARG A 59 3.47 5.52 -10.42
CA ARG A 59 3.23 6.06 -11.76
C ARG A 59 2.00 6.96 -11.79
N VAL A 60 0.92 6.54 -11.13
CA VAL A 60 -0.31 7.33 -11.03
C VAL A 60 -0.07 8.62 -10.26
N ALA A 61 0.58 8.56 -9.10
CA ALA A 61 0.88 9.74 -8.28
C ALA A 61 1.80 10.75 -8.98
N MET A 62 2.71 10.27 -9.84
CA MET A 62 3.65 11.11 -10.59
C MET A 62 3.08 11.61 -11.93
N GLY A 63 1.98 11.05 -12.42
CA GLY A 63 1.36 11.41 -13.70
C GLY A 63 1.19 12.93 -13.87
N PRO A 64 0.53 13.65 -12.92
CA PRO A 64 0.33 15.10 -13.01
C PRO A 64 1.64 15.93 -13.04
N LEU A 65 2.72 15.41 -12.46
CA LEU A 65 4.05 16.04 -12.53
C LEU A 65 4.68 15.85 -13.91
N LEU A 66 4.51 14.68 -14.50
CA LEU A 66 4.99 14.37 -15.85
C LEU A 66 4.25 15.20 -16.90
N ASP A 67 2.94 15.37 -16.77
CA ASP A 67 2.11 16.17 -17.69
C ASP A 67 2.48 17.67 -17.68
N ARG A 68 2.97 18.20 -16.54
CA ARG A 68 3.44 19.60 -16.43
C ARG A 68 4.78 19.86 -17.14
N VAL A 69 5.49 18.81 -17.51
CA VAL A 69 6.81 18.89 -18.16
C VAL A 69 6.68 18.94 -19.68
N ASP A 70 5.46 18.90 -20.22
CA ASP A 70 5.22 18.93 -21.67
C ASP A 70 5.84 20.21 -22.28
N GLY A 71 6.97 20.03 -23.02
CA GLY A 71 7.72 21.10 -23.68
C GLY A 71 8.90 21.71 -22.88
N ARG A 72 9.20 21.27 -21.66
CA ARG A 72 10.42 21.60 -20.90
C ARG A 72 11.24 20.35 -20.65
N GLU A 73 12.57 20.49 -20.49
CA GLU A 73 13.39 19.35 -20.06
C GLU A 73 12.81 18.76 -18.76
N PRO A 74 12.56 17.45 -18.72
CA PRO A 74 12.02 16.83 -17.51
C PRO A 74 12.99 17.06 -16.33
N PRO A 75 12.47 17.32 -15.12
CA PRO A 75 13.27 17.43 -13.92
C PRO A 75 14.30 16.31 -13.82
N VAL A 76 15.49 16.61 -13.30
CA VAL A 76 16.63 15.65 -13.25
C VAL A 76 16.20 14.32 -12.65
N PHE A 77 15.37 14.34 -11.59
CA PHE A 77 14.90 13.12 -10.96
C PHE A 77 13.95 12.32 -11.86
N VAL A 78 13.10 12.97 -12.69
CA VAL A 78 12.22 12.31 -13.66
C VAL A 78 13.03 11.68 -14.79
N ARG A 79 14.06 12.36 -15.24
CA ARG A 79 15.01 11.85 -16.23
C ARG A 79 15.81 10.68 -15.65
N ASP A 80 16.25 10.80 -14.40
CA ASP A 80 17.00 9.76 -13.70
C ASP A 80 16.12 8.60 -13.24
N PHE A 81 14.81 8.82 -12.98
CA PHE A 81 13.85 7.76 -12.65
C PHE A 81 13.74 6.69 -13.76
N GLY A 82 14.01 7.07 -15.00
CA GLY A 82 14.16 6.16 -16.14
C GLY A 82 15.55 5.51 -16.24
N SER A 83 16.53 5.92 -15.42
CA SER A 83 17.86 5.32 -15.44
C SER A 83 17.83 3.94 -14.75
N ARG A 84 18.66 3.01 -15.25
CA ARG A 84 18.80 1.67 -14.65
C ARG A 84 19.26 1.75 -13.20
N GLY A 85 20.07 2.75 -12.83
CA GLY A 85 20.55 2.96 -11.48
C GLY A 85 19.43 3.31 -10.50
N THR A 86 18.61 4.28 -10.87
CA THR A 86 17.45 4.71 -10.03
C THR A 86 16.40 3.61 -9.92
N ALA A 87 16.11 2.90 -11.01
CA ALA A 87 15.19 1.77 -10.97
C ALA A 87 15.67 0.66 -10.02
N LEU A 88 16.98 0.38 -9.98
CA LEU A 88 17.58 -0.56 -9.03
C LEU A 88 17.47 -0.08 -7.59
N GLN A 89 17.72 1.20 -7.30
CA GLN A 89 17.61 1.78 -5.96
C GLN A 89 16.17 1.72 -5.45
N ILE A 90 15.20 2.14 -6.25
CA ILE A 90 13.77 2.06 -5.90
C ILE A 90 13.35 0.61 -5.69
N GLY A 91 13.76 -0.30 -6.58
CA GLY A 91 13.51 -1.72 -6.45
C GLY A 91 14.07 -2.30 -5.15
N ALA A 92 15.28 -1.91 -4.76
CA ALA A 92 15.90 -2.33 -3.50
C ALA A 92 15.14 -1.80 -2.27
N VAL A 93 14.72 -0.53 -2.29
CA VAL A 93 13.89 0.06 -1.22
C VAL A 93 12.55 -0.64 -1.11
N LEU A 94 11.84 -0.85 -2.20
CA LEU A 94 10.56 -1.57 -2.21
C LEU A 94 10.72 -3.02 -1.75
N ALA A 95 11.79 -3.70 -2.17
CA ALA A 95 12.08 -5.06 -1.71
C ALA A 95 12.32 -5.11 -0.20
N TRP A 96 13.06 -4.15 0.35
CA TRP A 96 13.27 -4.04 1.80
C TRP A 96 11.98 -3.70 2.55
N LEU A 97 11.20 -2.72 2.07
CA LEU A 97 9.92 -2.34 2.65
C LEU A 97 8.90 -3.48 2.61
N SER A 98 8.88 -4.29 1.56
CA SER A 98 7.94 -5.42 1.42
C SER A 98 8.07 -6.45 2.55
N GLY A 99 9.23 -6.49 3.22
CA GLY A 99 9.45 -7.31 4.40
C GLY A 99 9.04 -6.66 5.73
N LYS A 100 8.56 -5.41 5.71
CA LYS A 100 8.16 -4.63 6.88
C LYS A 100 6.68 -4.25 6.88
N VAL A 101 6.09 -4.07 5.70
CA VAL A 101 4.70 -3.66 5.53
C VAL A 101 3.78 -4.84 5.77
N LEU A 102 2.80 -4.68 6.66
CA LEU A 102 1.77 -5.68 6.97
C LEU A 102 0.56 -5.55 6.05
N GLY A 103 0.17 -4.31 5.77
CA GLY A 103 -0.92 -3.98 4.86
C GLY A 103 -0.77 -2.57 4.31
N GLN A 104 -1.67 -2.19 3.44
CA GLN A 104 -1.69 -0.87 2.80
C GLN A 104 -3.04 -0.62 2.17
N TYR A 105 -3.58 0.59 2.35
CA TYR A 105 -4.65 1.07 1.51
C TYR A 105 -4.06 1.79 0.29
N GLU A 106 -4.37 1.33 -0.91
CA GLU A 106 -3.93 1.92 -2.17
C GLU A 106 -4.75 3.17 -2.46
N VAL A 107 -4.17 4.34 -2.22
CA VAL A 107 -4.81 5.65 -2.47
C VAL A 107 -4.67 6.05 -3.93
N PHE A 108 -3.53 5.76 -4.54
CA PHE A 108 -3.21 6.13 -5.92
C PHE A 108 -3.52 4.95 -6.84
N THR A 109 -4.72 4.96 -7.40
CA THR A 109 -5.22 3.98 -8.37
C THR A 109 -5.49 4.65 -9.71
N ASP A 110 -5.68 3.87 -10.76
CA ASP A 110 -6.04 4.41 -12.07
C ASP A 110 -7.35 5.23 -12.01
N PRO A 111 -7.51 6.25 -12.86
CA PRO A 111 -8.71 7.08 -12.87
C PRO A 111 -9.99 6.24 -13.02
N GLY A 112 -10.89 6.37 -12.06
CA GLY A 112 -12.15 5.63 -12.01
C GLY A 112 -12.10 4.31 -11.23
N GLU A 113 -10.92 3.88 -10.79
CA GLU A 113 -10.80 2.75 -9.86
C GLU A 113 -10.89 3.23 -8.41
N GLN A 114 -11.57 2.45 -7.57
CA GLN A 114 -11.60 2.69 -6.13
C GLN A 114 -10.31 2.18 -5.48
N GLY A 115 -9.86 2.87 -4.44
CA GLY A 115 -8.76 2.42 -3.60
C GLY A 115 -9.01 1.01 -3.07
N ARG A 116 -7.95 0.23 -2.94
CA ARG A 116 -7.98 -1.18 -2.58
C ARG A 116 -7.16 -1.44 -1.34
N LEU A 117 -7.68 -2.29 -0.45
CA LEU A 117 -6.97 -2.74 0.75
C LEU A 117 -6.09 -3.93 0.41
N LEU A 118 -4.79 -3.83 0.68
CA LEU A 118 -3.82 -4.93 0.54
C LEU A 118 -3.41 -5.46 1.91
N LEU A 119 -3.26 -6.78 2.04
CA LEU A 119 -2.66 -7.45 3.19
C LEU A 119 -1.49 -8.32 2.71
N VAL A 120 -0.30 -8.08 3.24
CA VAL A 120 0.93 -8.79 2.83
C VAL A 120 1.11 -10.05 3.67
N ALA A 121 0.44 -11.12 3.30
CA ALA A 121 0.35 -12.35 4.10
C ALA A 121 1.71 -12.90 4.58
N PRO A 122 2.77 -12.99 3.76
CA PRO A 122 4.06 -13.49 4.22
C PRO A 122 4.69 -12.65 5.33
N THR A 123 4.47 -11.33 5.29
CA THR A 123 5.03 -10.41 6.30
C THR A 123 4.21 -10.48 7.59
N ILE A 124 2.88 -10.54 7.49
CA ILE A 124 1.98 -10.71 8.65
C ILE A 124 2.35 -11.99 9.41
N VAL A 125 2.43 -13.14 8.71
CA VAL A 125 2.78 -14.43 9.33
C VAL A 125 4.18 -14.41 9.94
N HIS A 126 5.14 -13.74 9.29
CA HIS A 126 6.49 -13.62 9.82
C HIS A 126 6.54 -12.82 11.12
N VAL A 127 5.90 -11.66 11.17
CA VAL A 127 5.87 -10.79 12.36
C VAL A 127 5.08 -11.46 13.50
N GLU A 128 3.95 -12.09 13.21
CA GLU A 128 3.16 -12.89 14.16
C GLU A 128 4.04 -13.94 14.87
N GLN A 129 4.85 -14.66 14.10
CA GLN A 129 5.76 -15.68 14.63
C GLN A 129 6.90 -15.07 15.46
N GLN A 130 7.42 -13.91 15.05
CA GLN A 130 8.47 -13.21 15.82
C GLN A 130 7.96 -12.69 17.16
N LEU A 131 6.73 -12.18 17.19
CA LEU A 131 6.10 -11.65 18.40
C LEU A 131 5.53 -12.74 19.30
N GLN A 132 5.40 -13.97 18.81
CA GLN A 132 4.80 -15.10 19.53
C GLN A 132 3.39 -14.81 20.10
N VAL A 133 2.59 -14.07 19.32
CA VAL A 133 1.23 -13.68 19.70
C VAL A 133 0.20 -14.61 19.06
N PRO A 134 -1.05 -14.68 19.61
CA PRO A 134 -2.13 -15.45 19.01
C PRO A 134 -2.42 -14.97 17.57
N SER A 135 -2.37 -15.90 16.63
CA SER A 135 -2.48 -15.59 15.19
C SER A 135 -3.75 -14.84 14.84
N ARG A 136 -4.89 -15.26 15.37
CA ARG A 136 -6.18 -14.63 15.06
C ARG A 136 -6.24 -13.18 15.55
N ASP A 137 -5.79 -12.93 16.77
CA ASP A 137 -5.88 -11.59 17.38
C ASP A 137 -4.94 -10.60 16.67
N PHE A 138 -3.72 -11.04 16.35
CA PHE A 138 -2.78 -10.22 15.61
C PHE A 138 -3.27 -9.89 14.20
N ARG A 139 -3.79 -10.90 13.48
CA ARG A 139 -4.33 -10.70 12.13
C ARG A 139 -5.56 -9.80 12.13
N LEU A 140 -6.45 -9.97 13.11
CA LEU A 140 -7.60 -9.07 13.28
C LEU A 140 -7.15 -7.64 13.57
N TRP A 141 -6.15 -7.46 14.44
CA TRP A 141 -5.59 -6.14 14.72
C TRP A 141 -5.03 -5.47 13.44
N VAL A 142 -4.29 -6.21 12.61
CA VAL A 142 -3.82 -5.69 11.31
C VAL A 142 -5.01 -5.30 10.43
N CYS A 143 -6.03 -6.15 10.32
CA CYS A 143 -7.22 -5.85 9.51
C CYS A 143 -7.97 -4.60 10.03
N LEU A 144 -8.11 -4.42 11.34
CA LEU A 144 -8.72 -3.22 11.94
C LEU A 144 -7.92 -1.96 11.63
N HIS A 145 -6.59 -2.05 11.69
CA HIS A 145 -5.69 -0.95 11.36
C HIS A 145 -5.85 -0.52 9.89
N GLU A 146 -5.78 -1.45 8.97
CA GLU A 146 -5.87 -1.17 7.54
C GLU A 146 -7.28 -0.73 7.12
N GLU A 147 -8.33 -1.29 7.73
CA GLU A 147 -9.71 -0.85 7.51
C GLU A 147 -9.92 0.59 7.98
N THR A 148 -9.23 1.01 9.05
CA THR A 148 -9.25 2.42 9.48
C THR A 148 -8.71 3.35 8.39
N HIS A 149 -7.63 2.98 7.72
CA HIS A 149 -7.14 3.74 6.57
C HIS A 149 -8.14 3.76 5.41
N ARG A 150 -8.79 2.63 5.11
CA ARG A 150 -9.81 2.57 4.07
C ARG A 150 -10.95 3.56 4.33
N VAL A 151 -11.48 3.61 5.56
CA VAL A 151 -12.57 4.53 5.88
C VAL A 151 -12.11 5.98 5.94
N GLN A 152 -10.88 6.27 6.38
CA GLN A 152 -10.33 7.63 6.35
C GLN A 152 -10.29 8.18 4.93
N PHE A 153 -9.68 7.46 3.99
CA PHE A 153 -9.56 7.93 2.61
C PHE A 153 -10.88 7.85 1.84
N GLY A 154 -11.70 6.84 2.11
CA GLY A 154 -12.98 6.66 1.42
C GLY A 154 -14.07 7.63 1.88
N ALA A 155 -14.08 8.02 3.17
CA ALA A 155 -15.05 8.98 3.71
C ALA A 155 -14.64 10.44 3.54
N VAL A 156 -13.38 10.71 3.21
CA VAL A 156 -12.81 12.07 3.10
C VAL A 156 -12.30 12.31 1.66
N PRO A 157 -13.15 12.72 0.72
CA PRO A 157 -12.82 12.75 -0.71
C PRO A 157 -11.59 13.61 -1.07
N TRP A 158 -11.35 14.70 -0.33
CA TRP A 158 -10.22 15.58 -0.58
C TRP A 158 -8.86 15.06 -0.08
N LEU A 159 -8.85 14.02 0.76
CA LEU A 159 -7.63 13.58 1.46
C LEU A 159 -6.60 12.98 0.50
N ALA A 160 -7.05 12.23 -0.50
CA ALA A 160 -6.15 11.65 -1.51
C ALA A 160 -5.47 12.74 -2.36
N ASP A 161 -6.24 13.75 -2.82
CA ASP A 161 -5.72 14.86 -3.61
C ASP A 161 -4.78 15.75 -2.77
N TYR A 162 -5.09 15.95 -1.50
CA TYR A 162 -4.22 16.67 -0.58
C TYR A 162 -2.88 15.95 -0.38
N LEU A 163 -2.92 14.62 -0.17
CA LEU A 163 -1.70 13.83 -0.06
C LEU A 163 -0.88 13.87 -1.37
N ALA A 164 -1.53 13.80 -2.53
CA ALA A 164 -0.86 13.95 -3.82
C ALA A 164 -0.19 15.32 -3.97
N SER A 165 -0.84 16.41 -3.52
CA SER A 165 -0.24 17.74 -3.55
C SER A 165 0.99 17.86 -2.67
N LEU A 166 0.95 17.29 -1.45
CA LEU A 166 2.10 17.27 -0.54
C LEU A 166 3.30 16.49 -1.12
N VAL A 167 3.03 15.36 -1.78
CA VAL A 167 4.07 14.60 -2.49
C VAL A 167 4.66 15.43 -3.62
N GLY A 168 3.82 16.13 -4.40
CA GLY A 168 4.26 17.02 -5.47
C GLY A 168 5.12 18.18 -4.96
N ASP A 169 4.72 18.83 -3.87
CA ASP A 169 5.46 19.93 -3.25
C ASP A 169 6.82 19.46 -2.70
N PHE A 170 6.86 18.28 -2.05
CA PHE A 170 8.10 17.69 -1.54
C PHE A 170 9.08 17.37 -2.67
N VAL A 171 8.60 16.79 -3.75
CA VAL A 171 9.41 16.49 -4.93
C VAL A 171 9.94 17.77 -5.56
N GLY A 172 9.07 18.79 -5.77
CA GLY A 172 9.48 20.09 -6.32
C GLY A 172 10.51 20.82 -5.45
N ALA A 173 10.35 20.79 -4.12
CA ALA A 173 11.30 21.39 -3.20
C ALA A 173 12.68 20.70 -3.21
N SER A 174 12.70 19.38 -3.41
CA SER A 174 13.94 18.61 -3.48
C SER A 174 14.80 18.98 -4.69
N GLU A 175 14.20 19.48 -5.78
CA GLU A 175 14.90 19.94 -6.97
C GLU A 175 15.62 21.29 -6.76
N LEU A 176 15.06 22.16 -5.92
CA LEU A 176 15.65 23.47 -5.63
C LEU A 176 16.86 23.40 -4.67
N GLY A 177 16.97 22.30 -3.90
CA GLY A 177 18.03 22.10 -2.91
C GLY A 177 19.32 21.46 -3.44
N PHE A 178 19.35 20.96 -4.67
CA PHE A 178 20.53 20.33 -5.29
C PHE A 178 21.20 21.21 -6.36
N GLY A 179 20.81 22.48 -6.47
CA GLY A 179 21.30 23.45 -7.47
C GLY A 179 22.24 24.53 -6.92
N GLU A 180 22.76 24.39 -5.68
CA GLU A 180 23.79 25.29 -5.14
C GLU A 180 25.11 24.55 -4.94
#